data_1a7276bb582c4f1ff684571898e71fbf
#
_entry.id   1a7276bb582c4f1ff684571898e71fbf
#
_cell.length_a   1.000
_cell.length_b   1.000
_cell.length_c   1.000
_cell.angle_alpha   90.00
_cell.angle_beta   90.00
_cell.angle_gamma   90.00
#
_symmetry.space_group_name_H-M   'P 1'
#
loop_
_entity.id
_entity.type
_entity.pdbx_description
1 polymer ?
#
loop_
_entity_poly.entity_id
_entity_poly.type
_entity_poly.pdbx_seq_one_letter_code
_entity_poly.pdbx_strand_id
1 'polypeptide(L)'
;MFEVTIEETFAAGHALRNYRGKCENVHGHNYRCQVTIEGAALDDIGLLVDFVELKRVVHGVLDRLDHQWLNEFPPFDVLNPSAENMARYIYEQVAEGLQVREGVRIALVRLWETDTAYATYRQ
;
A
#
# COMPACT_ATOMS: atom_id res chain seq x y z
N MET A 1 -0.30 -0.45 -23.40
CA MET A 1 0.02 -0.30 -21.95
C MET A 1 -0.46 -1.54 -21.23
N PHE A 2 0.44 -2.18 -20.48
CA PHE A 2 0.08 -3.32 -19.64
C PHE A 2 0.00 -2.88 -18.19
N GLU A 3 -0.84 -3.57 -17.42
CA GLU A 3 -0.90 -3.42 -15.97
C GLU A 3 -0.87 -4.80 -15.33
N VAL A 4 -0.12 -4.93 -14.27
CA VAL A 4 -0.18 -6.10 -13.39
C VAL A 4 -0.51 -5.65 -11.98
N THR A 5 -1.33 -6.41 -11.30
CA THR A 5 -1.83 -6.05 -9.98
C THR A 5 -1.75 -7.24 -9.05
N ILE A 6 -1.32 -6.99 -7.83
CA ILE A 6 -1.41 -7.97 -6.73
C ILE A 6 -2.21 -7.38 -5.59
N GLU A 7 -2.78 -8.25 -4.78
CA GLU A 7 -3.49 -7.88 -3.55
C GLU A 7 -2.94 -8.68 -2.38
N GLU A 8 -2.79 -8.01 -1.24
CA GLU A 8 -2.44 -8.63 0.03
C GLU A 8 -3.21 -7.96 1.14
N THR A 9 -3.39 -8.66 2.26
CA THR A 9 -4.10 -8.16 3.43
C THR A 9 -3.17 -8.04 4.62
N PHE A 10 -3.50 -7.13 5.53
CA PHE A 10 -2.87 -7.03 6.83
C PHE A 10 -3.86 -6.44 7.83
N ALA A 11 -3.64 -6.68 9.10
CA ALA A 11 -4.48 -6.15 10.18
C ALA A 11 -3.67 -5.14 11.00
N ALA A 12 -4.25 -3.99 11.30
CA ALA A 12 -3.59 -2.98 12.12
C ALA A 12 -4.62 -2.13 12.85
N GLY A 13 -4.19 -1.55 13.97
CA GLY A 13 -5.01 -0.62 14.74
C GLY A 13 -4.58 0.82 14.50
N HIS A 14 -5.53 1.72 14.55
CA HIS A 14 -5.29 3.15 14.44
C HIS A 14 -6.37 3.98 15.13
N ALA A 15 -6.09 5.29 15.28
CA ALA A 15 -7.07 6.29 15.64
C ALA A 15 -6.73 7.56 14.86
N LEU A 16 -7.75 8.21 14.30
CA LEU A 16 -7.55 9.48 13.60
C LEU A 16 -7.48 10.62 14.61
N ARG A 17 -6.41 11.39 14.56
CA ARG A 17 -6.23 12.57 15.42
C ARG A 17 -7.02 13.74 14.84
N ASN A 18 -7.59 14.57 15.72
CA ASN A 18 -8.36 15.77 15.35
C ASN A 18 -9.61 15.46 14.50
N TYR A 19 -10.06 14.24 14.51
CA TYR A 19 -11.29 13.82 13.85
C TYR A 19 -12.43 13.75 14.88
N ARG A 20 -13.51 14.48 14.62
CA ARG A 20 -14.67 14.50 15.52
C ARG A 20 -15.66 13.40 15.13
N GLY A 21 -15.49 12.20 15.69
CA GLY A 21 -16.34 11.06 15.41
C GLY A 21 -15.73 9.76 15.92
N LYS A 22 -16.34 8.63 15.54
CA LYS A 22 -15.91 7.30 16.02
C LYS A 22 -14.46 6.95 15.65
N CYS A 23 -13.95 7.46 14.51
CA CYS A 23 -12.60 7.18 14.05
C CYS A 23 -11.51 7.80 14.93
N GLU A 24 -11.86 8.72 15.83
CA GLU A 24 -10.93 9.24 16.83
C GLU A 24 -10.66 8.22 17.94
N ASN A 25 -11.54 7.24 18.10
CA ASN A 25 -11.36 6.16 19.04
C ASN A 25 -10.42 5.08 18.47
N VAL A 26 -9.73 4.38 19.37
CA VAL A 26 -8.89 3.24 19.02
C VAL A 26 -9.74 2.15 18.36
N HIS A 27 -9.37 1.73 17.18
CA HIS A 27 -10.06 0.66 16.46
C HIS A 27 -9.09 -0.04 15.49
N GLY A 28 -9.49 -1.17 14.98
CA GLY A 28 -8.69 -1.96 14.04
C GLY A 28 -9.44 -2.30 12.79
N HIS A 29 -8.69 -2.56 11.73
CA HIS A 29 -9.19 -2.99 10.44
C HIS A 29 -8.40 -4.16 9.90
N ASN A 30 -9.06 -4.98 9.07
CA ASN A 30 -8.41 -5.89 8.15
C ASN A 30 -8.28 -5.13 6.82
N TYR A 31 -7.10 -4.57 6.59
CA TYR A 31 -6.82 -3.81 5.40
C TYR A 31 -6.58 -4.73 4.22
N ARG A 32 -7.07 -4.35 3.04
CA ARG A 32 -6.70 -4.98 1.78
C ARG A 32 -5.93 -3.96 0.94
N CYS A 33 -4.74 -4.35 0.51
CA CYS A 33 -3.85 -3.49 -0.27
C CYS A 33 -3.72 -4.03 -1.68
N GLN A 34 -3.92 -3.17 -2.67
CA GLN A 34 -3.74 -3.47 -4.08
C GLN A 34 -2.61 -2.61 -4.61
N VAL A 35 -1.63 -3.24 -5.25
CA VAL A 35 -0.51 -2.54 -5.88
C VAL A 35 -0.52 -2.85 -7.37
N THR A 36 -0.55 -1.82 -8.20
CA THR A 36 -0.57 -1.93 -9.66
C THR A 36 0.69 -1.34 -10.25
N ILE A 37 1.33 -2.13 -11.12
CA ILE A 37 2.51 -1.73 -11.90
C ILE A 37 2.07 -1.56 -13.35
N GLU A 38 2.57 -0.55 -14.05
CA GLU A 38 2.24 -0.32 -15.45
C GLU A 38 3.50 -0.14 -16.31
N GLY A 39 3.36 -0.41 -17.60
CA GLY A 39 4.40 -0.20 -18.58
C GLY A 39 3.93 -0.56 -19.99
N ALA A 40 4.60 0.02 -21.00
CA ALA A 40 4.22 -0.16 -22.40
C ALA A 40 4.78 -1.42 -23.02
N ALA A 41 5.89 -1.96 -22.50
CA ALA A 41 6.60 -3.08 -23.12
C ALA A 41 6.91 -4.18 -22.09
N LEU A 42 6.90 -5.41 -22.57
CA LEU A 42 7.24 -6.60 -21.78
C LEU A 42 8.73 -6.94 -21.96
N ASP A 43 9.26 -7.73 -21.05
CA ASP A 43 10.62 -8.25 -21.16
C ASP A 43 10.70 -9.43 -22.16
N ASP A 44 11.89 -10.05 -22.26
CA ASP A 44 12.16 -11.11 -23.22
C ASP A 44 11.33 -12.38 -23.02
N ILE A 45 10.77 -12.57 -21.83
CA ILE A 45 9.91 -13.72 -21.53
C ILE A 45 8.42 -13.34 -21.41
N GLY A 46 8.08 -12.11 -21.79
CA GLY A 46 6.69 -11.67 -21.83
C GLY A 46 6.15 -11.16 -20.50
N LEU A 47 7.00 -10.72 -19.57
CA LEU A 47 6.59 -10.18 -18.28
C LEU A 47 6.77 -8.67 -18.21
N LEU A 48 5.81 -8.00 -17.61
CA LEU A 48 5.97 -6.60 -17.20
C LEU A 48 6.85 -6.52 -15.96
N VAL A 49 6.51 -7.32 -14.97
CA VAL A 49 7.27 -7.53 -13.74
C VAL A 49 6.95 -8.95 -13.24
N ASP A 50 7.89 -9.56 -12.56
CA ASP A 50 7.67 -10.88 -11.96
C ASP A 50 6.76 -10.75 -10.74
N PHE A 51 5.63 -11.47 -10.74
CA PHE A 51 4.71 -11.49 -9.59
C PHE A 51 5.38 -11.94 -8.30
N VAL A 52 6.32 -12.87 -8.38
CA VAL A 52 7.05 -13.37 -7.21
C VAL A 52 7.84 -12.24 -6.55
N GLU A 53 8.56 -11.46 -7.36
CA GLU A 53 9.35 -10.31 -6.89
C GLU A 53 8.44 -9.20 -6.35
N LEU A 54 7.37 -8.89 -7.07
CA LEU A 54 6.41 -7.87 -6.64
C LEU A 54 5.78 -8.25 -5.29
N LYS A 55 5.35 -9.50 -5.15
CA LYS A 55 4.78 -10.00 -3.89
C LYS A 55 5.78 -9.96 -2.75
N ARG A 56 7.04 -10.29 -3.01
CA ARG A 56 8.10 -10.24 -2.01
C ARG A 56 8.27 -8.83 -1.43
N VAL A 57 8.32 -7.84 -2.30
CA VAL A 57 8.49 -6.43 -1.89
C VAL A 57 7.27 -5.93 -1.14
N VAL A 58 6.08 -6.15 -1.69
CA VAL A 58 4.82 -5.70 -1.06
C VAL A 58 4.62 -6.38 0.27
N HIS A 59 4.83 -7.70 0.34
CA HIS A 59 4.73 -8.45 1.60
C HIS A 59 5.67 -7.88 2.66
N GLY A 60 6.91 -7.56 2.27
CA GLY A 60 7.89 -6.97 3.20
C GLY A 60 7.44 -5.63 3.76
N VAL A 61 6.79 -4.79 2.95
CA VAL A 61 6.24 -3.50 3.40
C VAL A 61 5.06 -3.72 4.35
N LEU A 62 4.11 -4.56 3.97
CA LEU A 62 2.88 -4.79 4.74
C LEU A 62 3.15 -5.54 6.05
N ASP A 63 4.12 -6.44 6.05
CA ASP A 63 4.49 -7.22 7.24
C ASP A 63 4.98 -6.31 8.39
N ARG A 64 5.59 -5.19 8.06
CA ARG A 64 6.01 -4.20 9.07
C ARG A 64 4.83 -3.45 9.68
N LEU A 65 3.71 -3.33 8.97
CA LEU A 65 2.49 -2.67 9.45
C LEU A 65 1.55 -3.65 10.15
N ASP A 66 1.66 -4.93 9.83
CA ASP A 66 0.77 -5.97 10.31
C ASP A 66 0.84 -6.12 11.83
N HIS A 67 -0.33 -6.15 12.47
CA HIS A 67 -0.48 -6.26 13.92
C HIS A 67 0.19 -5.12 14.70
N GLN A 68 0.37 -3.95 14.08
CA GLN A 68 0.94 -2.78 14.75
C GLN A 68 -0.14 -1.80 15.19
N TRP A 69 0.17 -1.05 16.25
CA TRP A 69 -0.53 0.17 16.60
C TRP A 69 0.08 1.31 15.78
N LEU A 70 -0.61 1.71 14.70
CA LEU A 70 -0.04 2.61 13.69
C LEU A 70 0.29 4.00 14.25
N ASN A 71 -0.44 4.47 15.26
CA ASN A 71 -0.19 5.80 15.86
C ASN A 71 1.15 5.89 16.58
N GLU A 72 1.81 4.77 16.82
CA GLU A 72 3.17 4.71 17.39
C GLU A 72 4.21 4.26 16.36
N PHE A 73 3.78 3.96 15.14
CA PHE A 73 4.66 3.49 14.05
C PHE A 73 5.05 4.69 13.16
N PRO A 74 6.35 5.09 13.11
CA PRO A 74 6.76 6.17 12.23
C PRO A 74 6.51 5.84 10.74
N PRO A 75 5.98 6.78 9.93
CA PRO A 75 5.76 8.21 10.21
C PRO A 75 4.39 8.54 10.85
N PHE A 76 3.59 7.54 11.18
CA PHE A 76 2.22 7.73 11.66
C PHE A 76 2.15 8.13 13.14
N ASP A 77 3.28 8.20 13.82
CA ASP A 77 3.40 8.83 15.13
C ASP A 77 3.20 10.36 15.05
N VAL A 78 3.45 10.94 13.87
CA VAL A 78 3.25 12.37 13.59
C VAL A 78 2.16 12.56 12.54
N LEU A 79 2.25 11.84 11.42
CA LEU A 79 1.29 11.88 10.32
C LEU A 79 0.07 11.04 10.69
N ASN A 80 -1.12 11.59 10.46
CA ASN A 80 -2.36 10.88 10.76
C ASN A 80 -2.44 9.56 9.96
N PRO A 81 -2.69 8.41 10.60
CA PRO A 81 -2.76 7.12 9.90
C PRO A 81 -4.09 6.91 9.18
N SER A 82 -4.46 7.86 8.34
CA SER A 82 -5.62 7.75 7.45
C SER A 82 -5.33 6.75 6.32
N ALA A 83 -6.38 6.23 5.68
CA ALA A 83 -6.21 5.34 4.52
C ALA A 83 -5.41 6.04 3.41
N GLU A 84 -5.61 7.33 3.21
CA GLU A 84 -4.89 8.14 2.21
C GLU A 84 -3.39 8.21 2.51
N ASN A 85 -3.03 8.57 3.72
CA ASN A 85 -1.62 8.65 4.14
C ASN A 85 -0.95 7.29 4.15
N MET A 86 -1.67 6.25 4.54
CA MET A 86 -1.16 4.88 4.49
C MET A 86 -0.93 4.41 3.06
N ALA A 87 -1.85 4.69 2.14
CA ALA A 87 -1.70 4.34 0.73
C ALA A 87 -0.46 5.00 0.12
N ARG A 88 -0.24 6.26 0.42
CA ARG A 88 0.96 6.99 -0.01
C ARG A 88 2.24 6.38 0.57
N TYR A 89 2.24 6.10 1.85
CA TYR A 89 3.38 5.46 2.52
C TYR A 89 3.73 4.12 1.86
N ILE A 90 2.73 3.27 1.63
CA ILE A 90 2.94 1.97 0.98
C ILE A 90 3.49 2.16 -0.43
N TYR A 91 2.94 3.10 -1.19
CA TYR A 91 3.43 3.43 -2.53
C TYR A 91 4.93 3.78 -2.49
N GLU A 92 5.33 4.69 -1.61
CA GLU A 92 6.70 5.15 -1.49
C GLU A 92 7.65 4.01 -1.06
N GLN A 93 7.23 3.16 -0.13
CA GLN A 93 8.02 2.04 0.34
C GLN A 93 8.18 0.95 -0.73
N VAL A 94 7.13 0.65 -1.47
CA VAL A 94 7.20 -0.30 -2.59
C VAL A 94 8.10 0.25 -3.70
N ALA A 95 7.97 1.54 -4.02
CA ALA A 95 8.83 2.19 -5.02
C ALA A 95 10.31 2.11 -4.66
N GLU A 96 10.63 2.26 -3.39
CA GLU A 96 12.00 2.15 -2.88
C GLU A 96 12.54 0.73 -2.95
N GLY A 97 11.70 -0.26 -2.67
CA GLY A 97 12.10 -1.66 -2.60
C GLY A 97 12.05 -2.42 -3.92
N LEU A 98 11.27 -1.96 -4.88
CA LEU A 98 11.08 -2.65 -6.16
C LEU A 98 12.00 -2.06 -7.23
N GLN A 99 12.90 -2.89 -7.75
CA GLN A 99 13.72 -2.50 -8.90
C GLN A 99 12.96 -2.79 -10.17
N VAL A 100 12.67 -1.75 -10.94
CA VAL A 100 11.97 -1.86 -12.22
C VAL A 100 12.87 -1.33 -13.34
N ARG A 101 12.69 -1.87 -14.54
CA ARG A 101 13.39 -1.39 -15.72
C ARG A 101 12.78 -0.08 -16.22
N GLU A 102 13.51 0.61 -17.08
CA GLU A 102 13.02 1.85 -17.70
C GLU A 102 11.66 1.62 -18.39
N GLY A 103 10.75 2.55 -18.21
CA GLY A 103 9.40 2.48 -18.78
C GLY A 103 8.40 1.68 -17.96
N VAL A 104 8.82 1.12 -16.83
CA VAL A 104 7.94 0.40 -15.90
C VAL A 104 7.87 1.20 -14.60
N ARG A 105 6.68 1.36 -14.05
CA ARG A 105 6.50 2.13 -12.82
C ARG A 105 5.32 1.62 -12.00
N ILE A 106 5.28 2.02 -10.74
CA ILE A 106 4.09 1.82 -9.92
C ILE A 106 3.02 2.79 -10.41
N ALA A 107 1.88 2.27 -10.83
CA ALA A 107 0.75 3.09 -11.27
C ALA A 107 -0.03 3.64 -10.09
N LEU A 108 -0.34 2.77 -9.12
CA LEU A 108 -1.13 3.16 -7.96
C LEU A 108 -0.99 2.14 -6.82
N VAL A 109 -1.33 2.62 -5.63
CA VAL A 109 -1.63 1.78 -4.46
C VAL A 109 -3.05 2.12 -4.03
N ARG A 110 -3.87 1.08 -3.84
CA ARG A 110 -5.24 1.21 -3.35
C ARG A 110 -5.36 0.45 -2.04
N LEU A 111 -5.88 1.13 -1.03
CA LEU A 111 -5.98 0.56 0.31
C LEU A 111 -7.43 0.59 0.78
N TRP A 112 -8.03 -0.58 0.95
CA TRP A 112 -9.35 -0.75 1.55
C TRP A 112 -9.22 -0.78 3.06
N GLU A 113 -9.90 0.13 3.72
CA GLU A 113 -10.05 0.15 5.16
C GLU A 113 -11.19 -0.79 5.59
N THR A 114 -12.24 -0.82 4.77
CA THR A 114 -13.37 -1.75 4.87
C THR A 114 -13.63 -2.37 3.51
N ASP A 115 -14.55 -3.32 3.41
CA ASP A 115 -14.90 -3.98 2.15
C ASP A 115 -15.47 -3.02 1.10
N THR A 116 -15.97 -1.87 1.53
CA THR A 116 -16.69 -0.93 0.66
C THR A 116 -16.05 0.44 0.54
N ALA A 117 -14.93 0.70 1.23
CA ALA A 117 -14.29 2.01 1.24
C ALA A 117 -12.78 1.88 1.10
N TYR A 118 -12.22 2.61 0.15
CA TYR A 118 -10.78 2.61 -0.08
C TYR A 118 -10.25 3.99 -0.48
N ALA A 119 -8.98 4.20 -0.26
CA ALA A 119 -8.23 5.33 -0.79
C ALA A 119 -7.23 4.84 -1.83
N THR A 120 -6.96 5.67 -2.82
CA THR A 120 -5.97 5.39 -3.86
C THR A 120 -4.95 6.51 -3.90
N TYR A 121 -3.67 6.14 -3.92
CA TYR A 121 -2.58 7.07 -4.17
C TYR A 121 -1.90 6.73 -5.50
N ARG A 122 -1.66 7.75 -6.30
CA ARG A 122 -0.92 7.68 -7.58
C ARG A 122 -0.11 8.97 -7.77
N GLN A 123 0.91 8.90 -8.56
CA GLN A 123 1.69 10.09 -8.99
C GLN A 123 1.34 10.48 -10.41
#